data_238e17dd2ec899da85a8d37cf8127c38
#
_entry.id   238e17dd2ec899da85a8d37cf8127c38
#
_cell.length_a   1.000
_cell.length_b   1.000
_cell.length_c   1.000
_cell.angle_alpha   90.00
_cell.angle_beta   90.00
_cell.angle_gamma   90.00
#
_symmetry.space_group_name_H-M   'P 1'
#
loop_
_entity.id
_entity.type
_entity.pdbx_description
1 polymer ?
#
loop_
_entity_poly.entity_id
_entity_poly.type
_entity_poly.pdbx_seq_one_letter_code
_entity_poly.pdbx_strand_id
1 'polypeptide(L)'
;MLPCINPYGYAHDTRENRAGIDINRSFAGDSTHESDLARELLAGESFDLLVDLHEDWEHAGYYLWEGAPDGEPGIGAEIVSRIEAIGPIYSDAALDGYPISGGIISAEEAERDYRRKGVMSLLTYGLRELAEHGITSETPTQWKLEDRVRAQLAVLEVSLSHYAV
;
A
#
# COMPACT_ATOMS: atom_id res chain seq x y z
N MET A 1 1.79 2.68 -14.74
CA MET A 1 0.85 1.92 -13.87
C MET A 1 1.06 0.43 -14.08
N LEU A 2 1.17 -0.33 -12.99
CA LEU A 2 1.22 -1.79 -12.99
C LEU A 2 -0.15 -2.32 -12.52
N PRO A 3 -1.02 -2.81 -13.42
CA PRO A 3 -2.43 -3.07 -13.07
C PRO A 3 -2.64 -4.30 -12.18
N CYS A 4 -1.74 -5.26 -12.19
CA CYS A 4 -1.80 -6.46 -11.36
C CYS A 4 -0.42 -7.11 -11.27
N ILE A 5 0.17 -7.10 -10.07
CA ILE A 5 1.48 -7.73 -9.84
C ILE A 5 1.33 -9.23 -9.55
N ASN A 6 0.18 -9.66 -8.99
CA ASN A 6 -0.12 -11.06 -8.72
C ASN A 6 -1.30 -11.59 -9.57
N PRO A 7 -1.11 -11.88 -10.87
CA PRO A 7 -2.22 -12.37 -11.71
C PRO A 7 -2.70 -13.76 -11.29
N TYR A 8 -1.85 -14.59 -10.68
CA TYR A 8 -2.26 -15.87 -10.13
C TYR A 8 -3.18 -15.70 -8.92
N GLY A 9 -2.77 -14.87 -7.97
CA GLY A 9 -3.59 -14.56 -6.79
C GLY A 9 -4.94 -13.96 -7.16
N TYR A 10 -4.96 -13.03 -8.12
CA TYR A 10 -6.20 -12.47 -8.65
C TYR A 10 -7.13 -13.56 -9.24
N ALA A 11 -6.60 -14.51 -10.00
CA ALA A 11 -7.40 -15.56 -10.64
C ALA A 11 -7.88 -16.66 -9.68
N HIS A 12 -7.18 -16.85 -8.55
CA HIS A 12 -7.42 -17.96 -7.62
C HIS A 12 -7.88 -17.50 -6.21
N ASP A 13 -8.11 -16.20 -6.02
CA ASP A 13 -8.52 -15.60 -4.74
C ASP A 13 -7.56 -15.98 -3.61
N THR A 14 -6.25 -15.76 -3.82
CA THR A 14 -5.20 -16.02 -2.84
C THR A 14 -4.18 -14.88 -2.80
N ARG A 15 -3.61 -14.65 -1.62
CA ARG A 15 -2.54 -13.66 -1.40
C ARG A 15 -1.24 -14.07 -2.08
N GLU A 16 -0.92 -15.36 -2.04
CA GLU A 16 0.33 -15.90 -2.56
C GLU A 16 0.28 -16.06 -4.09
N ASN A 17 1.45 -16.06 -4.70
CA ASN A 17 1.62 -16.40 -6.10
C ASN A 17 1.52 -17.93 -6.32
N ARG A 18 1.70 -18.39 -7.55
CA ARG A 18 1.63 -19.83 -7.91
C ARG A 18 2.63 -20.71 -7.14
N ALA A 19 3.71 -20.14 -6.64
CA ALA A 19 4.71 -20.85 -5.85
C ALA A 19 4.42 -20.84 -4.33
N GLY A 20 3.29 -20.27 -3.91
CA GLY A 20 2.93 -20.14 -2.50
C GLY A 20 3.73 -19.06 -1.77
N ILE A 21 4.19 -18.02 -2.46
CA ILE A 21 5.01 -16.96 -1.92
C ILE A 21 4.23 -15.63 -1.95
N ASP A 22 4.25 -14.90 -0.83
CA ASP A 22 3.74 -13.53 -0.76
C ASP A 22 4.69 -12.60 -1.52
N ILE A 23 4.24 -12.10 -2.68
CA ILE A 23 5.02 -11.21 -3.53
C ILE A 23 5.34 -9.91 -2.79
N ASN A 24 4.40 -9.40 -1.96
CA ASN A 24 4.63 -8.17 -1.19
C ASN A 24 5.56 -8.35 0.03
N ARG A 25 6.31 -9.44 0.06
CA ARG A 25 7.44 -9.70 0.98
C ARG A 25 8.74 -10.04 0.24
N SER A 26 8.71 -10.03 -1.11
CA SER A 26 9.78 -10.53 -1.97
C SER A 26 10.52 -9.44 -2.76
N PHE A 27 10.38 -8.15 -2.38
CA PHE A 27 11.14 -7.05 -3.02
C PHE A 27 12.58 -6.92 -2.51
N ALA A 28 13.01 -7.75 -1.54
CA ALA A 28 14.40 -7.92 -1.11
C ALA A 28 14.70 -9.40 -0.90
N GLY A 29 15.99 -9.77 -0.85
CA GLY A 29 16.42 -11.14 -0.55
C GLY A 29 15.92 -12.15 -1.58
N ASP A 30 15.15 -13.15 -1.11
CA ASP A 30 14.54 -14.17 -1.96
C ASP A 30 13.39 -13.56 -2.78
N SER A 31 13.72 -13.11 -3.99
CA SER A 31 12.76 -12.50 -4.91
C SER A 31 11.89 -13.53 -5.62
N THR A 32 10.74 -13.10 -6.13
CA THR A 32 9.89 -13.87 -7.04
C THR A 32 10.04 -13.34 -8.47
N HIS A 33 9.62 -14.12 -9.45
CA HIS A 33 9.58 -13.67 -10.84
C HIS A 33 8.76 -12.38 -10.99
N GLU A 34 7.66 -12.26 -10.29
CA GLU A 34 6.76 -11.09 -10.33
C GLU A 34 7.43 -9.86 -9.73
N SER A 35 8.10 -9.98 -8.58
CA SER A 35 8.82 -8.84 -7.98
C SER A 35 10.05 -8.44 -8.79
N ASP A 36 10.74 -9.40 -9.42
CA ASP A 36 11.86 -9.12 -10.33
C ASP A 36 11.40 -8.34 -11.56
N LEU A 37 10.31 -8.78 -12.21
CA LEU A 37 9.73 -8.05 -13.35
C LEU A 37 9.27 -6.64 -12.96
N ALA A 38 8.63 -6.49 -11.80
CA ALA A 38 8.23 -5.17 -11.32
C ALA A 38 9.44 -4.27 -11.12
N ARG A 39 10.51 -4.75 -10.50
CA ARG A 39 11.76 -4.00 -10.32
C ARG A 39 12.44 -3.66 -11.65
N GLU A 40 12.46 -4.60 -12.60
CA GLU A 40 13.03 -4.37 -13.93
C GLU A 40 12.27 -3.27 -14.69
N LEU A 41 10.92 -3.31 -14.66
CA LEU A 41 10.08 -2.30 -15.31
C LEU A 41 10.19 -0.91 -14.68
N LEU A 42 10.52 -0.83 -13.40
CA LEU A 42 10.65 0.42 -12.65
C LEU A 42 12.11 0.91 -12.55
N ALA A 43 13.07 0.14 -13.03
CA ALA A 43 14.49 0.45 -12.90
C ALA A 43 14.86 1.76 -13.61
N GLY A 44 15.44 2.69 -12.85
CA GLY A 44 15.87 4.00 -13.37
C GLY A 44 14.75 5.04 -13.46
N GLU A 45 13.54 4.69 -13.09
CA GLU A 45 12.44 5.64 -12.95
C GLU A 45 12.49 6.33 -11.58
N SER A 46 11.93 7.54 -11.51
CA SER A 46 11.74 8.31 -10.27
C SER A 46 10.37 8.95 -10.31
N PHE A 47 9.67 8.89 -9.18
CA PHE A 47 8.29 9.37 -9.05
C PHE A 47 8.16 10.28 -7.83
N ASP A 48 7.24 11.23 -7.87
CA ASP A 48 6.89 12.05 -6.71
C ASP A 48 6.10 11.22 -5.68
N LEU A 49 5.29 10.27 -6.17
CA LEU A 49 4.44 9.43 -5.33
C LEU A 49 4.31 8.01 -5.89
N LEU A 50 4.40 7.02 -5.02
CA LEU A 50 4.01 5.63 -5.28
C LEU A 50 2.71 5.31 -4.52
N VAL A 51 1.71 4.77 -5.23
CA VAL A 51 0.46 4.28 -4.63
C VAL A 51 0.32 2.79 -4.92
N ASP A 52 0.18 1.99 -3.85
CA ASP A 52 -0.09 0.56 -3.89
C ASP A 52 -1.50 0.30 -3.35
N LEU A 53 -2.37 -0.26 -4.18
CA LEU A 53 -3.79 -0.47 -3.85
C LEU A 53 -4.01 -1.92 -3.42
N HIS A 54 -4.43 -2.09 -2.19
CA HIS A 54 -4.67 -3.38 -1.54
C HIS A 54 -6.09 -3.54 -1.01
N GLU A 55 -6.42 -4.76 -0.65
CA GLU A 55 -7.62 -5.13 0.09
C GLU A 55 -7.25 -5.98 1.30
N ASP A 56 -7.92 -5.74 2.43
CA ASP A 56 -7.75 -6.48 3.66
C ASP A 56 -9.01 -7.30 3.99
N TRP A 57 -8.84 -8.58 4.30
CA TRP A 57 -9.94 -9.46 4.69
C TRP A 57 -10.09 -9.60 6.22
N GLU A 58 -9.11 -9.16 6.99
CA GLU A 58 -9.06 -9.35 8.45
C GLU A 58 -9.77 -8.23 9.20
N HIS A 59 -9.70 -6.99 8.68
CA HIS A 59 -10.24 -5.81 9.35
C HIS A 59 -11.42 -5.21 8.60
N ALA A 60 -12.39 -4.67 9.34
CA ALA A 60 -13.61 -4.10 8.77
C ALA A 60 -13.53 -2.60 8.49
N GLY A 61 -12.51 -1.92 8.98
CA GLY A 61 -12.27 -0.49 8.80
C GLY A 61 -11.15 -0.22 7.82
N TYR A 62 -11.29 0.84 7.00
CA TYR A 62 -10.25 1.31 6.09
C TYR A 62 -9.03 1.85 6.85
N TYR A 63 -7.86 1.58 6.35
CA TYR A 63 -6.60 2.18 6.79
C TYR A 63 -5.59 2.30 5.65
N LEU A 64 -4.53 3.02 5.90
CA LEU A 64 -3.42 3.12 4.96
C LEU A 64 -2.06 3.15 5.68
N TRP A 65 -1.03 2.76 4.95
CA TRP A 65 0.36 2.98 5.30
C TRP A 65 0.88 4.16 4.51
N GLU A 66 1.58 5.07 5.17
CA GLU A 66 2.15 6.25 4.52
C GLU A 66 3.59 6.49 4.94
N GLY A 67 4.46 6.73 3.95
CA GLY A 67 5.79 7.29 4.13
C GLY A 67 5.88 8.59 3.34
N ALA A 68 6.05 9.70 4.04
CA ALA A 68 6.19 11.03 3.46
C ALA A 68 7.63 11.55 3.62
N PRO A 69 8.06 12.52 2.81
CA PRO A 69 9.37 13.16 2.96
C PRO A 69 9.52 13.81 4.34
N ASP A 70 10.75 13.82 4.86
CA ASP A 70 11.05 14.42 6.16
C ASP A 70 10.62 15.89 6.24
N GLY A 71 9.75 16.18 7.22
CA GLY A 71 9.27 17.53 7.48
C GLY A 71 8.11 17.99 6.60
N GLU A 72 7.63 17.16 5.69
CA GLU A 72 6.44 17.46 4.89
C GLU A 72 5.21 16.74 5.45
N PRO A 73 4.03 17.40 5.41
CA PRO A 73 2.80 16.73 5.77
C PRO A 73 2.45 15.69 4.72
N GLY A 74 2.12 14.47 5.15
CA GLY A 74 1.54 13.46 4.26
C GLY A 74 0.14 13.85 3.78
N ILE A 75 -0.36 13.14 2.79
CA ILE A 75 -1.70 13.32 2.23
C ILE A 75 -2.72 12.32 2.80
N GLY A 76 -2.27 11.37 3.62
CA GLY A 76 -3.10 10.31 4.20
C GLY A 76 -4.29 10.83 4.99
N ALA A 77 -4.15 11.95 5.72
CA ALA A 77 -5.26 12.55 6.47
C ALA A 77 -6.39 13.05 5.55
N GLU A 78 -6.05 13.62 4.39
CA GLU A 78 -7.06 14.04 3.40
C GLU A 78 -7.72 12.81 2.76
N ILE A 79 -6.94 11.77 2.43
CA ILE A 79 -7.46 10.50 1.91
C ILE A 79 -8.48 9.91 2.89
N VAL A 80 -8.09 9.74 4.16
CA VAL A 80 -8.98 9.20 5.20
C VAL A 80 -10.26 10.02 5.32
N SER A 81 -10.15 11.35 5.35
CA SER A 81 -11.31 12.24 5.43
C SER A 81 -12.30 12.07 4.26
N ARG A 82 -11.79 11.78 3.04
CA ARG A 82 -12.65 11.47 1.89
C ARG A 82 -13.33 10.12 2.03
N ILE A 83 -12.63 9.14 2.58
CA ILE A 83 -13.12 7.77 2.71
C ILE A 83 -14.11 7.62 3.86
N GLU A 84 -14.04 8.43 4.91
CA GLU A 84 -15.05 8.48 6.00
C GLU A 84 -16.49 8.65 5.49
N ALA A 85 -16.68 9.31 4.36
CA ALA A 85 -17.99 9.46 3.71
C ALA A 85 -18.45 8.19 2.96
N ILE A 86 -17.58 7.20 2.79
CA ILE A 86 -17.84 5.96 2.05
C ILE A 86 -18.05 4.79 3.01
N GLY A 87 -17.19 4.68 4.03
CA GLY A 87 -17.23 3.58 4.98
C GLY A 87 -16.41 3.84 6.25
N PRO A 88 -16.45 2.92 7.23
CA PRO A 88 -15.79 3.09 8.51
C PRO A 88 -14.26 3.08 8.37
N ILE A 89 -13.60 3.95 9.10
CA ILE A 89 -12.14 3.96 9.27
C ILE A 89 -11.76 3.04 10.43
N TYR A 90 -10.62 2.38 10.34
CA TYR A 90 -10.07 1.58 11.42
C TYR A 90 -9.77 2.46 12.64
N SER A 91 -10.29 2.10 13.81
CA SER A 91 -10.35 2.99 14.98
C SER A 91 -9.56 2.52 16.20
N ASP A 92 -9.01 1.29 16.20
CA ASP A 92 -8.19 0.83 17.31
C ASP A 92 -6.84 1.55 17.33
N ALA A 93 -6.16 1.54 18.48
CA ALA A 93 -4.89 2.26 18.66
C ALA A 93 -3.68 1.56 18.00
N ALA A 94 -3.84 0.32 17.57
CA ALA A 94 -2.81 -0.45 16.88
C ALA A 94 -3.45 -1.46 15.92
N LEU A 95 -2.72 -1.76 14.83
CA LEU A 95 -3.05 -2.81 13.87
C LEU A 95 -1.81 -3.70 13.72
N ASP A 96 -1.96 -5.00 13.98
CA ASP A 96 -0.87 -6.00 13.91
C ASP A 96 0.39 -5.61 14.72
N GLY A 97 0.19 -4.85 15.80
CA GLY A 97 1.29 -4.37 16.65
C GLY A 97 1.92 -3.05 16.19
N TYR A 98 1.46 -2.46 15.10
CA TYR A 98 1.88 -1.14 14.64
C TYR A 98 0.93 -0.06 15.16
N PRO A 99 1.45 1.04 15.74
CA PRO A 99 0.63 2.17 16.13
C PRO A 99 -0.13 2.74 14.93
N ILE A 100 -1.43 3.01 15.11
CA ILE A 100 -2.27 3.63 14.10
C ILE A 100 -2.94 4.86 14.67
N SER A 101 -3.01 5.92 13.92
CA SER A 101 -3.66 7.17 14.29
C SER A 101 -4.54 7.66 13.16
N GLY A 102 -5.85 7.78 13.41
CA GLY A 102 -6.80 8.23 12.40
C GLY A 102 -6.77 7.39 11.12
N GLY A 103 -6.61 6.07 11.23
CA GLY A 103 -6.53 5.19 10.07
C GLY A 103 -5.18 5.21 9.31
N ILE A 104 -4.15 5.87 9.85
CA ILE A 104 -2.84 6.01 9.22
C ILE A 104 -1.75 5.33 10.05
N ILE A 105 -0.93 4.51 9.40
CA ILE A 105 0.23 3.83 9.96
C ILE A 105 1.48 4.35 9.24
N SER A 106 2.54 4.66 10.01
CA SER A 106 3.82 5.06 9.42
C SER A 106 4.48 3.89 8.69
N ALA A 107 4.85 4.09 7.43
CA ALA A 107 5.59 3.11 6.65
C ALA A 107 6.97 2.77 7.25
N GLU A 108 7.59 3.70 8.00
CA GLU A 108 8.86 3.47 8.69
C GLU A 108 8.76 2.38 9.76
N GLU A 109 7.60 2.25 10.43
CA GLU A 109 7.38 1.19 11.41
C GLU A 109 7.46 -0.19 10.75
N ALA A 110 6.79 -0.36 9.60
CA ALA A 110 6.87 -1.59 8.82
C ALA A 110 8.26 -1.84 8.27
N GLU A 111 8.95 -0.79 7.76
CA GLU A 111 10.31 -0.92 7.22
C GLU A 111 11.28 -1.47 8.27
N ARG A 112 11.26 -0.96 9.50
CA ARG A 112 12.14 -1.43 10.58
C ARG A 112 11.92 -2.93 10.87
N ASP A 113 10.68 -3.38 10.88
CA ASP A 113 10.34 -4.78 11.13
C ASP A 113 10.73 -5.68 9.95
N TYR A 114 10.39 -5.28 8.74
CA TYR A 114 10.70 -6.01 7.51
C TYR A 114 12.21 -6.15 7.28
N ARG A 115 12.98 -5.12 7.57
CA ARG A 115 14.45 -5.17 7.53
C ARG A 115 15.00 -6.23 8.48
N ARG A 116 14.47 -6.34 9.70
CA ARG A 116 14.87 -7.38 10.66
C ARG A 116 14.53 -8.79 10.17
N LYS A 117 13.44 -8.93 9.45
CA LYS A 117 12.97 -10.20 8.87
C LYS A 117 13.64 -10.55 7.53
N GLY A 118 14.41 -9.64 6.95
CA GLY A 118 15.04 -9.82 5.64
C GLY A 118 14.04 -9.81 4.47
N VAL A 119 12.86 -9.21 4.65
CA VAL A 119 11.80 -9.09 3.63
C VAL A 119 11.57 -7.63 3.27
N MET A 120 10.89 -7.36 2.16
CA MET A 120 10.55 -6.02 1.71
C MET A 120 9.24 -6.02 0.94
N SER A 121 8.37 -5.05 1.25
CA SER A 121 7.16 -4.79 0.48
C SER A 121 7.44 -3.88 -0.73
N LEU A 122 6.46 -3.78 -1.64
CA LEU A 122 6.53 -2.82 -2.74
C LEU A 122 6.61 -1.37 -2.21
N LEU A 123 5.84 -1.02 -1.19
CA LEU A 123 5.91 0.31 -0.57
C LEU A 123 7.31 0.62 -0.04
N THR A 124 7.90 -0.30 0.74
CA THR A 124 9.25 -0.11 1.28
C THR A 124 10.31 -0.02 0.18
N TYR A 125 10.20 -0.85 -0.86
CA TYR A 125 11.07 -0.77 -2.04
C TYR A 125 10.90 0.57 -2.75
N GLY A 126 9.65 0.99 -2.97
CA GLY A 126 9.34 2.25 -3.61
C GLY A 126 9.93 3.46 -2.89
N LEU A 127 9.77 3.54 -1.58
CA LEU A 127 10.31 4.63 -0.74
C LEU A 127 11.84 4.66 -0.71
N ARG A 128 12.51 3.53 -0.94
CA ARG A 128 13.97 3.46 -0.96
C ARG A 128 14.61 3.78 -2.29
N GLU A 129 13.94 3.43 -3.38
CA GLU A 129 14.57 3.37 -4.71
C GLU A 129 13.85 4.22 -5.77
N LEU A 130 12.57 4.58 -5.58
CA LEU A 130 11.73 5.10 -6.64
C LEU A 130 11.01 6.41 -6.33
N ALA A 131 10.61 6.64 -5.09
CA ALA A 131 9.71 7.75 -4.74
C ALA A 131 10.00 8.31 -3.35
N GLU A 132 9.86 9.62 -3.19
CA GLU A 132 10.01 10.27 -1.89
C GLU A 132 8.77 10.10 -1.01
N HIS A 133 7.60 9.88 -1.63
CA HIS A 133 6.33 9.63 -0.94
C HIS A 133 5.72 8.31 -1.40
N GLY A 134 5.15 7.57 -0.48
CA GLY A 134 4.52 6.28 -0.79
C GLY A 134 3.32 5.99 0.09
N ILE A 135 2.30 5.37 -0.50
CA ILE A 135 1.07 4.97 0.18
C ILE A 135 0.72 3.54 -0.20
N THR A 136 0.38 2.71 0.81
CA THR A 136 -0.40 1.48 0.60
C THR A 136 -1.78 1.69 1.19
N SER A 137 -2.81 1.61 0.35
CA SER A 137 -4.22 1.79 0.72
C SER A 137 -4.88 0.43 0.91
N GLU A 138 -5.55 0.23 2.05
CA GLU A 138 -6.16 -1.04 2.42
C GLU A 138 -7.68 -0.90 2.58
N THR A 139 -8.43 -1.39 1.59
CA THR A 139 -9.90 -1.43 1.66
C THR A 139 -10.39 -2.77 2.21
N PRO A 140 -11.35 -2.77 3.16
CA PRO A 140 -11.91 -4.02 3.69
C PRO A 140 -12.66 -4.83 2.62
N THR A 141 -12.33 -6.11 2.44
CA THR A 141 -13.06 -7.00 1.53
C THR A 141 -14.53 -7.20 1.92
N GLN A 142 -14.86 -6.91 3.18
CA GLN A 142 -16.22 -6.97 3.73
C GLN A 142 -17.13 -5.85 3.19
N TRP A 143 -16.57 -4.79 2.63
CA TRP A 143 -17.35 -3.74 1.98
C TRP A 143 -17.90 -4.21 0.63
N LYS A 144 -18.98 -3.56 0.18
CA LYS A 144 -19.46 -3.78 -1.19
C LYS A 144 -18.39 -3.37 -2.19
N LEU A 145 -18.28 -4.10 -3.29
CA LEU A 145 -17.31 -3.81 -4.34
C LEU A 145 -17.36 -2.33 -4.81
N GLU A 146 -18.55 -1.78 -4.95
CA GLU A 146 -18.75 -0.38 -5.34
C GLU A 146 -18.07 0.58 -4.35
N ASP A 147 -18.21 0.35 -3.05
CA ASP A 147 -17.63 1.19 -2.00
C ASP A 147 -16.11 1.01 -1.94
N ARG A 148 -15.58 -0.20 -2.14
CA ARG A 148 -14.13 -0.45 -2.27
C ARG A 148 -13.54 0.31 -3.46
N VAL A 149 -14.19 0.24 -4.63
CA VAL A 149 -13.75 0.97 -5.83
C VAL A 149 -13.80 2.49 -5.59
N ARG A 150 -14.87 3.01 -4.98
CA ARG A 150 -14.98 4.44 -4.64
C ARG A 150 -13.88 4.89 -3.68
N ALA A 151 -13.54 4.08 -2.68
CA ALA A 151 -12.46 4.38 -1.75
C ALA A 151 -11.10 4.43 -2.47
N GLN A 152 -10.79 3.45 -3.31
CA GLN A 152 -9.53 3.45 -4.07
C GLN A 152 -9.46 4.60 -5.09
N LEU A 153 -10.58 4.97 -5.71
CA LEU A 153 -10.65 6.16 -6.58
C LEU A 153 -10.40 7.45 -5.79
N ALA A 154 -10.93 7.57 -4.56
CA ALA A 154 -10.67 8.73 -3.70
C ALA A 154 -9.17 8.86 -3.36
N VAL A 155 -8.46 7.74 -3.13
CA VAL A 155 -6.99 7.75 -2.96
C VAL A 155 -6.32 8.35 -4.19
N LEU A 156 -6.68 7.87 -5.39
CA LEU A 156 -6.08 8.36 -6.64
C LEU A 156 -6.42 9.84 -6.91
N GLU A 157 -7.66 10.26 -6.64
CA GLU A 157 -8.09 11.66 -6.81
C GLU A 157 -7.29 12.60 -5.91
N VAL A 158 -7.11 12.28 -4.61
CA VAL A 158 -6.29 13.08 -3.70
C VAL A 158 -4.84 13.09 -4.17
N SER A 159 -4.28 11.93 -4.50
CA SER A 159 -2.91 11.80 -5.00
C SER A 159 -2.66 12.67 -6.24
N LEU A 160 -3.53 12.59 -7.22
CA LEU A 160 -3.44 13.41 -8.44
C LEU A 160 -3.61 14.90 -8.16
N SER A 161 -4.46 15.29 -7.22
CA SER A 161 -4.65 16.70 -6.88
C SER A 161 -3.40 17.34 -6.24
N HIS A 162 -2.57 16.54 -5.58
CA HIS A 162 -1.32 17.00 -4.97
C HIS A 162 -0.12 16.98 -5.91
N TYR A 163 -0.03 15.99 -6.81
CA TYR A 163 1.17 15.71 -7.61
C TYR A 163 1.00 15.90 -9.11
N ALA A 164 -0.22 15.94 -9.66
CA ALA A 164 -0.42 16.24 -11.08
C ALA A 164 -0.46 17.78 -11.28
N VAL A 165 0.63 18.31 -11.80
CA VAL A 165 0.76 19.72 -12.21
C VAL A 165 0.40 19.88 -13.68
#